data_2e7fb4b2201657e2c2419ca1b266dbde
#
_entry.id   2e7fb4b2201657e2c2419ca1b266dbde
#
_cell.length_a   1.000
_cell.length_b   1.000
_cell.length_c   1.000
_cell.angle_alpha   90.00
_cell.angle_beta   90.00
_cell.angle_gamma   90.00
#
_symmetry.space_group_name_H-M   'P 1'
#
loop_
_entity.id
_entity.type
_entity.pdbx_description
1 polymer ?
#
loop_
_entity_poly.entity_id
_entity_poly.type
_entity_poly.pdbx_seq_one_letter_code
_entity_poly.pdbx_strand_id
1 'polypeptide(L)'
;KSNMKRFGALVVGLSFVAVSCGSSDDAATEETVAVEAPAAGGDLEGMKGTMPLVELSAEFKDGVNAFWTAAGNEALVDYSYTAEAFDAVMLIALAAEAAKTDGSALADSIITVSRDGEKCTTFADCVALVQAGTDIDYDGASGPNTMNGNGEPIEASYGVLTFDATNRFDYANATYIPAAAPESDYVDAQKTTVTRKGDGQLKIGTLLPETGNLAFLGAPEFAGVEYALSLINAAGGVLGKEVLYSQGDSGDNSTDTASTTVDRLLS
;
A
#
# COMPACT_ATOMS: atom_id res chain seq x y z
N LYS A 1 -4.57 -55.17 -14.90
CA LYS A 1 -4.05 -55.63 -13.60
C LYS A 1 -3.51 -54.41 -12.86
N SER A 2 -4.35 -53.75 -12.11
CA SER A 2 -4.55 -53.75 -10.68
C SER A 2 -3.27 -53.53 -9.87
N ASN A 3 -3.20 -52.42 -9.16
CA ASN A 3 -3.07 -52.43 -7.72
C ASN A 3 -3.15 -51.01 -7.12
N MET A 4 -4.26 -50.82 -6.50
CA MET A 4 -4.60 -49.72 -5.61
C MET A 4 -3.96 -49.99 -4.24
N LYS A 5 -3.08 -49.14 -3.75
CA LYS A 5 -2.60 -49.20 -2.35
C LYS A 5 -3.14 -47.98 -1.59
N ARG A 6 -4.06 -48.27 -0.68
CA ARG A 6 -4.56 -47.40 0.38
C ARG A 6 -3.43 -47.18 1.39
N PHE A 7 -3.14 -45.92 1.76
CA PHE A 7 -2.37 -45.61 2.96
C PHE A 7 -3.30 -45.01 4.02
N GLY A 8 -3.36 -45.70 5.13
CA GLY A 8 -4.14 -45.31 6.29
C GLY A 8 -3.45 -44.24 7.10
N ALA A 9 -4.24 -43.36 7.67
CA ALA A 9 -3.81 -42.33 8.62
C ALA A 9 -3.49 -43.00 9.98
N LEU A 10 -2.29 -42.74 10.50
CA LEU A 10 -1.85 -43.12 11.82
C LEU A 10 -2.05 -41.93 12.76
N VAL A 11 -3.04 -42.01 13.63
CA VAL A 11 -3.24 -41.05 14.74
C VAL A 11 -2.33 -41.52 15.89
N VAL A 12 -1.31 -40.72 16.21
CA VAL A 12 -0.47 -40.91 17.40
C VAL A 12 -1.02 -40.03 18.51
N GLY A 13 -1.74 -40.66 19.44
CA GLY A 13 -2.15 -40.03 20.69
C GLY A 13 -0.96 -40.00 21.67
N LEU A 14 -0.55 -38.83 22.11
CA LEU A 14 0.42 -38.64 23.17
C LEU A 14 -0.35 -38.54 24.50
N SER A 15 -0.33 -39.60 25.30
CA SER A 15 -0.86 -39.58 26.67
C SER A 15 0.25 -39.11 27.61
N PHE A 16 0.07 -37.94 28.25
CA PHE A 16 0.89 -37.56 29.39
C PHE A 16 0.33 -38.16 30.68
N VAL A 17 1.11 -39.01 31.33
CA VAL A 17 0.85 -39.48 32.66
C VAL A 17 1.51 -38.53 33.65
N ALA A 18 0.73 -37.78 34.41
CA ALA A 18 1.22 -37.01 35.53
C ALA A 18 1.23 -37.91 36.77
N VAL A 19 2.41 -38.12 37.34
CA VAL A 19 2.58 -38.77 38.65
C VAL A 19 2.45 -37.70 39.73
N SER A 20 1.38 -37.82 40.55
CA SER A 20 1.19 -37.02 41.76
C SER A 20 1.57 -37.85 42.95
N CYS A 21 2.48 -37.38 43.80
CA CYS A 21 2.69 -37.88 45.15
C CYS A 21 2.35 -36.79 46.18
N GLY A 22 1.40 -37.09 47.06
CA GLY A 22 1.45 -36.67 48.46
C GLY A 22 0.42 -35.65 48.96
N SER A 23 -0.63 -36.16 49.54
CA SER A 23 -1.35 -35.86 50.82
C SER A 23 -2.02 -34.50 51.04
N SER A 24 -3.29 -34.65 51.41
CA SER A 24 -4.22 -33.94 52.31
C SER A 24 -5.11 -32.85 51.75
N ASP A 25 -6.39 -33.24 51.68
CA ASP A 25 -7.65 -32.51 51.93
C ASP A 25 -7.69 -31.00 51.62
N ASP A 26 -8.28 -30.69 50.46
CA ASP A 26 -9.41 -29.79 50.33
C ASP A 26 -9.98 -29.94 48.91
N ALA A 27 -11.28 -30.22 48.80
CA ALA A 27 -12.00 -30.36 47.54
C ALA A 27 -12.22 -28.96 46.90
N ALA A 28 -11.26 -28.50 46.10
CA ALA A 28 -11.49 -27.44 45.16
C ALA A 28 -11.93 -28.10 43.85
N THR A 29 -13.17 -27.82 43.47
CA THR A 29 -13.72 -28.15 42.15
C THR A 29 -12.94 -27.30 41.14
N GLU A 30 -11.97 -27.89 40.44
CA GLU A 30 -11.39 -27.27 39.26
C GLU A 30 -12.48 -27.21 38.18
N GLU A 31 -13.09 -26.04 38.03
CA GLU A 31 -13.76 -25.70 36.77
C GLU A 31 -12.69 -25.74 35.67
N THR A 32 -12.67 -26.83 34.93
CA THR A 32 -11.98 -26.83 33.63
C THR A 32 -12.71 -25.82 32.75
N VAL A 33 -12.15 -24.62 32.67
CA VAL A 33 -12.52 -23.69 31.59
C VAL A 33 -12.15 -24.41 30.31
N ALA A 34 -13.15 -24.96 29.64
CA ALA A 34 -13.00 -25.44 28.28
C ALA A 34 -12.59 -24.22 27.46
N VAL A 35 -11.34 -24.16 26.99
CA VAL A 35 -10.92 -23.25 25.98
C VAL A 35 -11.72 -23.65 24.74
N GLU A 36 -12.79 -22.91 24.49
CA GLU A 36 -13.62 -23.08 23.30
C GLU A 36 -12.69 -22.93 22.12
N ALA A 37 -12.66 -23.92 21.24
CA ALA A 37 -11.93 -23.82 19.98
C ALA A 37 -12.41 -22.54 19.22
N PRO A 38 -11.54 -21.78 18.55
CA PRO A 38 -11.97 -20.61 17.84
C PRO A 38 -13.13 -20.99 16.94
N ALA A 39 -14.24 -20.27 17.09
CA ALA A 39 -15.48 -20.53 16.36
C ALA A 39 -15.17 -20.53 14.85
N ALA A 40 -15.79 -21.44 14.12
CA ALA A 40 -15.73 -21.49 12.67
C ALA A 40 -16.27 -20.16 12.11
N GLY A 41 -15.51 -19.52 11.21
CA GLY A 41 -15.68 -18.18 10.66
C GLY A 41 -17.11 -17.62 10.59
N GLY A 42 -17.22 -16.32 10.75
CA GLY A 42 -18.50 -15.60 10.75
C GLY A 42 -18.76 -14.76 12.00
N ASP A 43 -17.88 -14.80 13.03
CA ASP A 43 -18.08 -14.07 14.29
C ASP A 43 -18.06 -12.54 14.11
N LEU A 44 -17.46 -12.07 13.01
CA LEU A 44 -17.41 -10.64 12.67
C LEU A 44 -18.53 -10.23 11.72
N GLU A 45 -19.36 -11.16 11.22
CA GLU A 45 -20.41 -10.86 10.24
C GLU A 45 -21.29 -9.69 10.70
N GLY A 46 -21.44 -8.70 9.84
CA GLY A 46 -22.24 -7.50 10.12
C GLY A 46 -21.52 -6.43 10.96
N MET A 47 -20.35 -6.71 11.53
CA MET A 47 -19.53 -5.67 12.15
C MET A 47 -19.04 -4.69 11.07
N LYS A 48 -18.88 -3.42 11.46
CA LYS A 48 -18.37 -2.38 10.56
C LYS A 48 -17.02 -1.89 11.00
N GLY A 49 -16.16 -1.61 10.02
CA GLY A 49 -14.88 -0.95 10.20
C GLY A 49 -14.72 0.22 9.24
N THR A 50 -13.80 1.11 9.55
CA THR A 50 -13.42 2.22 8.68
C THR A 50 -11.93 2.12 8.38
N MET A 51 -11.56 2.45 7.14
CA MET A 51 -10.16 2.58 6.75
C MET A 51 -10.04 3.66 5.66
N PRO A 52 -8.85 4.26 5.47
CA PRO A 52 -8.57 5.06 4.28
C PRO A 52 -8.85 4.21 3.04
N LEU A 53 -9.73 4.67 2.18
CA LEU A 53 -10.14 3.94 0.99
C LEU A 53 -10.80 4.88 0.00
N VAL A 54 -10.47 4.76 -1.28
CA VAL A 54 -11.09 5.50 -2.38
C VAL A 54 -11.90 4.56 -3.27
N GLU A 55 -12.92 5.09 -3.92
CA GLU A 55 -13.68 4.35 -4.92
C GLU A 55 -12.87 4.28 -6.22
N LEU A 56 -12.20 3.16 -6.45
CA LEU A 56 -11.39 2.96 -7.64
C LEU A 56 -12.26 2.66 -8.86
N SER A 57 -11.93 3.28 -10.00
CA SER A 57 -12.57 2.94 -11.27
C SER A 57 -12.32 1.47 -11.66
N ALA A 58 -13.26 0.89 -12.41
CA ALA A 58 -13.07 -0.47 -12.94
C ALA A 58 -11.86 -0.53 -13.87
N GLU A 59 -11.65 0.50 -14.70
CA GLU A 59 -10.51 0.60 -15.62
C GLU A 59 -9.17 0.55 -14.89
N PHE A 60 -9.02 1.28 -13.78
CA PHE A 60 -7.81 1.26 -12.97
C PHE A 60 -7.58 -0.13 -12.35
N LYS A 61 -8.61 -0.72 -11.74
CA LYS A 61 -8.51 -2.06 -11.14
C LYS A 61 -8.14 -3.12 -12.16
N ASP A 62 -8.78 -3.10 -13.32
CA ASP A 62 -8.51 -4.06 -14.40
C ASP A 62 -7.10 -3.87 -14.96
N GLY A 63 -6.66 -2.61 -15.14
CA GLY A 63 -5.33 -2.29 -15.64
C GLY A 63 -4.20 -2.75 -14.72
N VAL A 64 -4.26 -2.38 -13.44
CA VAL A 64 -3.24 -2.77 -12.46
C VAL A 64 -3.21 -4.29 -12.26
N ASN A 65 -4.38 -4.94 -12.19
CA ASN A 65 -4.45 -6.38 -12.01
C ASN A 65 -3.96 -7.16 -13.25
N ALA A 66 -4.27 -6.69 -14.45
CA ALA A 66 -3.75 -7.28 -15.69
C ALA A 66 -2.22 -7.15 -15.78
N PHE A 67 -1.67 -5.98 -15.42
CA PHE A 67 -0.23 -5.77 -15.35
C PHE A 67 0.43 -6.71 -14.32
N TRP A 68 -0.11 -6.77 -13.12
CA TRP A 68 0.40 -7.56 -12.01
C TRP A 68 0.42 -9.07 -12.31
N THR A 69 -0.67 -9.58 -12.88
CA THR A 69 -0.77 -10.99 -13.26
C THR A 69 0.10 -11.35 -14.47
N ALA A 70 0.29 -10.43 -15.41
CA ALA A 70 1.22 -10.63 -16.54
C ALA A 70 2.68 -10.77 -16.09
N ALA A 71 3.05 -10.20 -14.93
CA ALA A 71 4.36 -10.41 -14.31
C ALA A 71 4.50 -11.76 -13.58
N GLY A 72 3.43 -12.58 -13.55
CA GLY A 72 3.42 -13.92 -12.94
C GLY A 72 2.93 -13.95 -11.49
N ASN A 73 2.39 -12.85 -10.99
CA ASN A 73 1.84 -12.76 -9.63
C ASN A 73 0.41 -13.29 -9.57
N GLU A 74 -0.07 -13.61 -8.37
CA GLU A 74 -1.48 -13.93 -8.15
C GLU A 74 -2.35 -12.68 -8.32
N ALA A 75 -3.60 -12.86 -8.78
CA ALA A 75 -4.54 -11.76 -8.92
C ALA A 75 -4.78 -11.05 -7.58
N LEU A 76 -4.87 -9.72 -7.62
CA LEU A 76 -5.16 -8.92 -6.45
C LEU A 76 -6.57 -9.22 -5.94
N VAL A 77 -6.69 -9.48 -4.65
CA VAL A 77 -7.98 -9.74 -3.97
C VAL A 77 -8.53 -8.49 -3.28
N ASP A 78 -7.67 -7.52 -3.01
CA ASP A 78 -8.02 -6.18 -2.56
C ASP A 78 -7.06 -5.15 -3.19
N TYR A 79 -7.40 -3.88 -3.03
CA TYR A 79 -6.65 -2.77 -3.63
C TYR A 79 -6.28 -1.71 -2.59
N SER A 80 -6.11 -2.14 -1.34
CA SER A 80 -5.73 -1.24 -0.24
C SER A 80 -4.43 -0.52 -0.57
N TYR A 81 -4.49 0.81 -0.55
CA TYR A 81 -3.37 1.73 -0.85
C TYR A 81 -2.74 1.59 -2.26
N THR A 82 -3.34 0.81 -3.16
CA THR A 82 -2.84 0.64 -4.53
C THR A 82 -2.80 1.97 -5.29
N ALA A 83 -3.87 2.75 -5.19
CA ALA A 83 -3.98 4.02 -5.90
C ALA A 83 -3.09 5.10 -5.29
N GLU A 84 -2.97 5.14 -3.98
CA GLU A 84 -2.10 6.07 -3.27
C GLU A 84 -0.62 5.81 -3.59
N ALA A 85 -0.22 4.53 -3.64
CA ALA A 85 1.13 4.14 -4.04
C ALA A 85 1.42 4.46 -5.51
N PHE A 86 0.43 4.25 -6.39
CA PHE A 86 0.48 4.64 -7.80
C PHE A 86 0.66 6.16 -7.96
N ASP A 87 -0.19 6.95 -7.30
CA ASP A 87 -0.17 8.41 -7.41
C ASP A 87 1.09 9.03 -6.80
N ALA A 88 1.63 8.45 -5.74
CA ALA A 88 2.91 8.89 -5.18
C ALA A 88 4.05 8.81 -6.21
N VAL A 89 4.10 7.74 -7.01
CA VAL A 89 5.08 7.59 -8.09
C VAL A 89 4.83 8.60 -9.21
N MET A 90 3.55 8.81 -9.59
CA MET A 90 3.17 9.81 -10.60
C MET A 90 3.58 11.22 -10.18
N LEU A 91 3.28 11.62 -8.96
CA LEU A 91 3.64 12.94 -8.42
C LEU A 91 5.16 13.16 -8.42
N ILE A 92 5.94 12.18 -7.97
CA ILE A 92 7.41 12.26 -7.98
C ILE A 92 7.93 12.42 -9.40
N ALA A 93 7.40 11.65 -10.35
CA ALA A 93 7.81 11.71 -11.74
C ALA A 93 7.47 13.05 -12.42
N LEU A 94 6.24 13.55 -12.22
CA LEU A 94 5.80 14.84 -12.72
C LEU A 94 6.58 16.02 -12.09
N ALA A 95 6.86 15.92 -10.79
CA ALA A 95 7.66 16.91 -10.07
C ALA A 95 9.10 16.97 -10.60
N ALA A 96 9.70 15.83 -10.93
CA ALA A 96 11.04 15.78 -11.53
C ALA A 96 11.07 16.40 -12.93
N GLU A 97 10.03 16.20 -13.75
CA GLU A 97 9.87 16.85 -15.05
C GLU A 97 9.69 18.37 -14.90
N ALA A 98 8.84 18.82 -13.97
CA ALA A 98 8.60 20.24 -13.71
C ALA A 98 9.87 20.95 -13.19
N ALA A 99 10.57 20.31 -12.24
CA ALA A 99 11.84 20.81 -11.71
C ALA A 99 13.03 20.66 -12.68
N LYS A 100 12.88 19.86 -13.74
CA LYS A 100 13.95 19.51 -14.70
C LYS A 100 15.18 18.89 -14.02
N THR A 101 14.96 18.14 -12.95
CA THR A 101 16.01 17.48 -12.16
C THR A 101 15.44 16.32 -11.36
N ASP A 102 16.28 15.30 -11.14
CA ASP A 102 16.06 14.19 -10.20
C ASP A 102 16.72 14.43 -8.82
N GLY A 103 17.23 15.65 -8.60
CA GLY A 103 17.83 16.09 -7.34
C GLY A 103 16.78 16.58 -6.34
N SER A 104 17.24 17.01 -5.13
CA SER A 104 16.34 17.41 -4.05
C SER A 104 15.39 18.57 -4.38
N ALA A 105 15.69 19.38 -5.42
CA ALA A 105 14.80 20.46 -5.85
C ALA A 105 13.44 20.00 -6.38
N LEU A 106 13.31 18.72 -6.78
CA LEU A 106 12.01 18.17 -7.19
C LEU A 106 10.98 18.19 -6.06
N ALA A 107 11.42 18.14 -4.80
CA ALA A 107 10.52 18.08 -3.65
C ALA A 107 9.57 19.30 -3.57
N ASP A 108 10.05 20.49 -3.90
CA ASP A 108 9.22 21.70 -3.91
C ASP A 108 8.19 21.65 -5.07
N SER A 109 8.52 20.95 -6.16
CA SER A 109 7.62 20.79 -7.30
C SER A 109 6.51 19.76 -7.09
N ILE A 110 6.61 18.88 -6.09
CA ILE A 110 5.53 17.93 -5.75
C ILE A 110 4.25 18.70 -5.39
N ILE A 111 4.39 19.78 -4.61
CA ILE A 111 3.25 20.61 -4.23
C ILE A 111 2.67 21.32 -5.46
N THR A 112 3.51 21.90 -6.31
CA THR A 112 3.03 22.69 -7.46
C THR A 112 2.35 21.85 -8.53
N VAL A 113 2.78 20.61 -8.77
CA VAL A 113 2.13 19.71 -9.75
C VAL A 113 0.82 19.10 -9.27
N SER A 114 0.47 19.30 -7.99
CA SER A 114 -0.69 18.72 -7.35
C SER A 114 -1.86 19.69 -7.15
N ARG A 115 -1.74 20.95 -7.61
CA ARG A 115 -2.74 21.99 -7.32
C ARG A 115 -2.67 23.18 -8.26
N ASP A 116 -3.78 23.90 -8.36
CA ASP A 116 -3.91 25.25 -8.94
C ASP A 116 -3.65 25.37 -10.46
N GLY A 117 -3.23 24.31 -11.15
CA GLY A 117 -2.91 24.30 -12.56
C GLY A 117 -4.00 23.76 -13.48
N GLU A 118 -3.62 23.39 -14.71
CA GLU A 118 -4.50 22.70 -15.65
C GLU A 118 -4.68 21.24 -15.24
N LYS A 119 -5.93 20.79 -15.11
CA LYS A 119 -6.27 19.44 -14.68
C LYS A 119 -5.79 18.40 -15.68
N CYS A 120 -5.12 17.37 -15.16
CA CYS A 120 -4.71 16.21 -15.94
C CYS A 120 -4.72 14.95 -15.06
N THR A 121 -4.94 13.76 -15.66
CA THR A 121 -5.17 12.52 -14.94
C THR A 121 -4.26 11.37 -15.38
N THR A 122 -3.55 11.50 -16.48
CA THR A 122 -2.58 10.49 -16.94
C THR A 122 -1.18 11.08 -16.99
N PHE A 123 -0.15 10.26 -16.79
CA PHE A 123 1.23 10.74 -16.90
C PHE A 123 1.51 11.36 -18.26
N ALA A 124 1.05 10.70 -19.33
CA ALA A 124 1.32 11.17 -20.71
C ALA A 124 0.73 12.56 -20.99
N ASP A 125 -0.50 12.81 -20.54
CA ASP A 125 -1.15 14.11 -20.72
C ASP A 125 -0.49 15.17 -19.84
N CYS A 126 -0.25 14.85 -18.56
CA CYS A 126 0.37 15.78 -17.61
C CYS A 126 1.80 16.17 -18.04
N VAL A 127 2.63 15.19 -18.43
CA VAL A 127 4.01 15.48 -18.85
C VAL A 127 4.06 16.32 -20.11
N ALA A 128 3.11 16.15 -21.04
CA ALA A 128 3.01 17.00 -22.23
C ALA A 128 2.72 18.47 -21.87
N LEU A 129 1.83 18.70 -20.90
CA LEU A 129 1.56 20.05 -20.38
C LEU A 129 2.78 20.64 -19.68
N VAL A 130 3.44 19.89 -18.78
CA VAL A 130 4.66 20.32 -18.10
C VAL A 130 5.77 20.69 -19.11
N GLN A 131 5.98 19.88 -20.14
CA GLN A 131 6.98 20.13 -21.18
C GLN A 131 6.63 21.35 -22.05
N ALA A 132 5.34 21.65 -22.19
CA ALA A 132 4.88 22.89 -22.83
C ALA A 132 5.03 24.13 -21.91
N GLY A 133 5.40 23.95 -20.65
CA GLY A 133 5.55 25.02 -19.66
C GLY A 133 4.23 25.42 -19.00
N THR A 134 3.22 24.57 -19.07
CA THR A 134 1.92 24.77 -18.42
C THR A 134 2.01 24.25 -16.98
N ASP A 135 1.49 25.02 -16.03
CA ASP A 135 1.27 24.58 -14.66
C ASP A 135 0.14 23.55 -14.62
N ILE A 136 0.32 22.48 -13.88
CA ILE A 136 -0.63 21.36 -13.85
C ILE A 136 -1.22 21.15 -12.46
N ASP A 137 -2.38 20.50 -12.43
CA ASP A 137 -3.06 20.01 -11.25
C ASP A 137 -3.41 18.53 -11.50
N TYR A 138 -2.57 17.65 -10.96
CA TYR A 138 -2.72 16.21 -11.15
C TYR A 138 -3.82 15.64 -10.26
N ASP A 139 -4.88 15.16 -10.90
CA ASP A 139 -5.95 14.37 -10.25
C ASP A 139 -5.70 12.88 -10.57
N GLY A 140 -5.30 12.11 -9.58
CA GLY A 140 -4.86 10.73 -9.76
C GLY A 140 -5.94 9.67 -9.58
N ALA A 141 -5.49 8.42 -9.50
CA ALA A 141 -6.37 7.27 -9.25
C ALA A 141 -6.94 7.28 -7.84
N SER A 142 -6.22 7.84 -6.85
CA SER A 142 -6.68 8.00 -5.47
C SER A 142 -7.58 9.23 -5.27
N GLY A 143 -7.79 10.04 -6.31
CA GLY A 143 -8.58 11.27 -6.29
C GLY A 143 -7.74 12.54 -6.46
N PRO A 144 -8.27 13.68 -6.05
CA PRO A 144 -7.49 14.91 -6.01
C PRO A 144 -6.30 14.73 -5.07
N ASN A 145 -5.11 15.03 -5.58
CA ASN A 145 -3.88 14.94 -4.80
C ASN A 145 -3.43 16.31 -4.27
N THR A 146 -4.37 17.23 -4.10
CA THR A 146 -4.12 18.60 -3.67
C THR A 146 -3.33 18.62 -2.36
N MET A 147 -2.11 19.16 -2.40
CA MET A 147 -1.25 19.27 -1.21
C MET A 147 -1.25 20.68 -0.67
N ASN A 148 -1.18 20.82 0.66
CA ASN A 148 -0.94 22.10 1.32
C ASN A 148 0.54 22.51 1.19
N GLY A 149 0.89 23.70 1.73
CA GLY A 149 2.24 24.22 1.68
C GLY A 149 3.31 23.37 2.39
N ASN A 150 2.89 22.39 3.19
CA ASN A 150 3.77 21.43 3.88
C ASN A 150 3.97 20.13 3.11
N GLY A 151 3.25 19.93 1.99
CA GLY A 151 3.26 18.70 1.21
C GLY A 151 2.38 17.60 1.82
N GLU A 152 1.30 17.97 2.50
CA GLU A 152 0.30 17.04 3.05
C GLU A 152 -0.97 17.11 2.20
N PRO A 153 -1.57 15.97 1.83
CA PRO A 153 -2.86 15.95 1.15
C PRO A 153 -3.95 16.61 2.02
N ILE A 154 -4.73 17.49 1.44
CA ILE A 154 -5.86 18.13 2.13
C ILE A 154 -7.21 17.47 1.83
N GLU A 155 -7.23 16.53 0.92
CA GLU A 155 -8.39 15.74 0.56
C GLU A 155 -8.11 14.26 0.77
N ALA A 156 -9.10 13.51 1.23
CA ALA A 156 -9.01 12.09 1.48
C ALA A 156 -10.39 11.44 1.36
N SER A 157 -10.43 10.12 1.29
CA SER A 157 -11.66 9.34 1.39
C SER A 157 -11.51 8.22 2.41
N TYR A 158 -12.58 7.90 3.08
CA TYR A 158 -12.69 6.76 3.99
C TYR A 158 -13.75 5.80 3.50
N GLY A 159 -13.44 4.51 3.52
CA GLY A 159 -14.41 3.45 3.33
C GLY A 159 -15.01 3.03 4.66
N VAL A 160 -16.35 2.91 4.69
CA VAL A 160 -17.07 2.16 5.73
C VAL A 160 -17.37 0.79 5.16
N LEU A 161 -16.75 -0.24 5.72
CA LEU A 161 -16.83 -1.62 5.27
C LEU A 161 -17.58 -2.47 6.29
N THR A 162 -18.26 -3.51 5.82
CA THR A 162 -18.94 -4.49 6.66
C THR A 162 -18.22 -5.82 6.52
N PHE A 163 -18.04 -6.56 7.60
CA PHE A 163 -17.52 -7.92 7.54
C PHE A 163 -18.59 -8.87 7.01
N ASP A 164 -18.21 -9.71 6.05
CA ASP A 164 -19.03 -10.80 5.54
C ASP A 164 -18.99 -12.05 6.44
N ALA A 165 -19.75 -13.08 6.07
CA ALA A 165 -19.82 -14.35 6.80
C ALA A 165 -18.48 -15.14 6.79
N THR A 166 -17.48 -14.70 6.06
CA THR A 166 -16.13 -15.29 6.03
C THR A 166 -15.10 -14.47 6.82
N ASN A 167 -15.55 -13.49 7.61
CA ASN A 167 -14.73 -12.55 8.37
C ASN A 167 -13.82 -11.69 7.47
N ARG A 168 -14.24 -11.40 6.24
CA ARG A 168 -13.56 -10.50 5.31
C ARG A 168 -14.37 -9.23 5.10
N PHE A 169 -13.71 -8.15 4.76
CA PHE A 169 -14.39 -6.93 4.36
C PHE A 169 -15.09 -7.11 3.00
N ASP A 170 -16.36 -6.72 2.94
CA ASP A 170 -17.13 -6.63 1.72
C ASP A 170 -16.84 -5.29 1.02
N TYR A 171 -15.84 -5.28 0.18
CA TYR A 171 -15.46 -4.10 -0.61
C TYR A 171 -16.49 -3.73 -1.67
N ALA A 172 -17.30 -4.70 -2.13
CA ALA A 172 -18.29 -4.45 -3.17
C ALA A 172 -19.45 -3.57 -2.66
N ASN A 173 -19.71 -3.61 -1.35
CA ASN A 173 -20.75 -2.82 -0.67
C ASN A 173 -20.16 -1.74 0.25
N ALA A 174 -18.93 -1.32 0.02
CA ALA A 174 -18.31 -0.23 0.77
C ALA A 174 -19.06 1.09 0.56
N THR A 175 -19.15 1.89 1.63
CA THR A 175 -19.63 3.28 1.53
C THR A 175 -18.43 4.21 1.61
N TYR A 176 -18.24 5.06 0.61
CA TYR A 176 -17.13 6.00 0.55
C TYR A 176 -17.55 7.36 1.11
N ILE A 177 -16.72 7.93 1.97
CA ILE A 177 -16.97 9.20 2.63
C ILE A 177 -15.78 10.12 2.31
N PRO A 178 -15.92 11.06 1.36
CA PRO A 178 -14.89 12.05 1.08
C PRO A 178 -14.79 13.03 2.25
N ALA A 179 -13.57 13.48 2.52
CA ALA A 179 -13.26 14.49 3.52
C ALA A 179 -12.22 15.45 2.96
N ALA A 180 -12.35 16.72 3.30
CA ALA A 180 -11.36 17.74 2.98
C ALA A 180 -11.07 18.58 4.23
N ALA A 181 -9.81 18.95 4.42
CA ALA A 181 -9.37 19.85 5.48
C ALA A 181 -9.06 21.22 4.90
N PRO A 182 -9.43 22.32 5.58
CA PRO A 182 -9.00 23.65 5.19
C PRO A 182 -7.49 23.79 5.27
N GLU A 183 -6.87 24.42 4.28
CA GLU A 183 -5.41 24.64 4.25
C GLU A 183 -4.93 25.46 5.46
N SER A 184 -5.78 26.35 5.98
CA SER A 184 -5.50 27.18 7.17
C SER A 184 -5.34 26.38 8.47
N ASP A 185 -5.76 25.12 8.52
CA ASP A 185 -5.63 24.27 9.69
C ASP A 185 -4.21 23.70 9.87
N TYR A 186 -3.35 23.88 8.86
CA TYR A 186 -2.00 23.37 8.88
C TYR A 186 -1.00 24.44 9.34
N VAL A 187 -0.10 24.03 10.23
CA VAL A 187 1.01 24.86 10.67
C VAL A 187 2.25 24.48 9.87
N ASP A 188 2.99 25.46 9.39
CA ASP A 188 4.23 25.23 8.66
C ASP A 188 5.20 24.35 9.48
N ALA A 189 5.51 23.18 8.95
CA ALA A 189 6.52 22.31 9.53
C ALA A 189 7.92 22.86 9.24
N GLN A 190 8.84 22.67 10.20
CA GLN A 190 10.24 22.97 9.94
C GLN A 190 10.79 21.98 8.89
N LYS A 191 11.16 22.49 7.73
CA LYS A 191 11.75 21.70 6.65
C LYS A 191 13.25 21.56 6.84
N THR A 192 13.74 20.33 6.86
CA THR A 192 15.18 20.08 6.79
C THR A 192 15.60 20.19 5.33
N THR A 193 16.47 21.14 5.02
CA THR A 193 16.97 21.29 3.64
C THR A 193 18.13 20.32 3.41
N VAL A 194 17.89 19.28 2.64
CA VAL A 194 18.94 18.40 2.11
C VAL A 194 19.21 18.79 0.69
N THR A 195 20.46 19.14 0.36
CA THR A 195 20.84 19.47 -1.01
C THR A 195 21.51 18.27 -1.67
N ARG A 196 20.82 17.64 -2.61
CA ARG A 196 21.35 16.60 -3.52
C ARG A 196 21.28 17.11 -4.95
N LYS A 197 22.37 16.95 -5.67
CA LYS A 197 22.37 17.08 -7.12
C LYS A 197 21.95 15.73 -7.70
N GLY A 198 21.00 15.74 -8.60
CA GLY A 198 20.66 14.57 -9.39
C GLY A 198 21.77 14.19 -10.38
N ASP A 199 21.69 13.00 -10.93
CA ASP A 199 22.54 12.51 -12.03
C ASP A 199 21.80 12.51 -13.40
N GLY A 200 20.58 13.02 -13.40
CA GLY A 200 19.71 13.13 -14.56
C GLY A 200 18.99 11.84 -14.89
N GLN A 201 18.90 10.89 -13.96
CA GLN A 201 18.07 9.69 -14.08
C GLN A 201 17.31 9.43 -12.80
N LEU A 202 15.98 9.58 -12.84
CA LEU A 202 15.15 9.36 -11.68
C LEU A 202 15.25 7.90 -11.22
N LYS A 203 15.50 7.73 -9.91
CA LYS A 203 15.54 6.43 -9.23
C LYS A 203 14.53 6.45 -8.11
N ILE A 204 13.61 5.50 -8.12
CA ILE A 204 12.59 5.34 -7.10
C ILE A 204 12.86 4.07 -6.31
N GLY A 205 12.92 4.20 -4.99
CA GLY A 205 12.96 3.08 -4.05
C GLY A 205 11.67 3.02 -3.26
N THR A 206 11.14 1.82 -3.03
CA THR A 206 10.02 1.62 -2.11
C THR A 206 10.50 1.19 -0.74
N LEU A 207 9.71 1.51 0.27
CA LEU A 207 9.83 0.98 1.63
C LEU A 207 8.42 0.58 2.07
N LEU A 208 7.98 -0.58 1.58
CA LEU A 208 6.62 -1.09 1.73
C LEU A 208 6.64 -2.47 2.42
N PRO A 209 5.55 -2.90 3.07
CA PRO A 209 5.55 -4.11 3.89
C PRO A 209 5.51 -5.40 3.03
N GLU A 210 6.67 -5.93 2.68
CA GLU A 210 6.79 -7.24 2.02
C GLU A 210 6.76 -8.38 3.04
N THR A 211 7.32 -8.15 4.24
CA THR A 211 7.33 -9.11 5.34
C THR A 211 6.74 -8.53 6.62
N GLY A 212 6.47 -9.40 7.61
CA GLY A 212 5.92 -8.99 8.91
C GLY A 212 4.40 -9.01 8.96
N ASN A 213 3.84 -8.40 10.01
CA ASN A 213 2.41 -8.43 10.30
C ASN A 213 1.53 -7.66 9.29
N LEU A 214 2.12 -6.73 8.55
CA LEU A 214 1.44 -5.92 7.53
C LEU A 214 1.71 -6.41 6.10
N ALA A 215 2.36 -7.56 5.91
CA ALA A 215 2.71 -8.09 4.59
C ALA A 215 1.50 -8.26 3.65
N PHE A 216 0.29 -8.40 4.19
CA PHE A 216 -0.94 -8.47 3.40
C PHE A 216 -1.23 -7.18 2.61
N LEU A 217 -0.67 -6.03 3.01
CA LEU A 217 -0.77 -4.76 2.27
C LEU A 217 0.28 -4.64 1.15
N GLY A 218 1.34 -5.43 1.19
CA GLY A 218 2.47 -5.29 0.26
C GLY A 218 2.09 -5.50 -1.20
N ALA A 219 1.41 -6.60 -1.51
CA ALA A 219 1.07 -6.93 -2.90
C ALA A 219 0.28 -5.81 -3.62
N PRO A 220 -0.81 -5.24 -3.07
CA PRO A 220 -1.53 -4.14 -3.72
C PRO A 220 -0.70 -2.86 -3.83
N GLU A 221 0.13 -2.52 -2.84
CA GLU A 221 1.00 -1.34 -2.88
C GLU A 221 2.09 -1.48 -3.94
N PHE A 222 2.80 -2.62 -4.00
CA PHE A 222 3.80 -2.87 -5.04
C PHE A 222 3.17 -2.88 -6.44
N ALA A 223 1.99 -3.46 -6.60
CA ALA A 223 1.28 -3.46 -7.87
C ALA A 223 0.98 -2.03 -8.36
N GLY A 224 0.57 -1.14 -7.47
CA GLY A 224 0.35 0.27 -7.76
C GLY A 224 1.64 0.97 -8.23
N VAL A 225 2.73 0.81 -7.48
CA VAL A 225 4.05 1.37 -7.83
C VAL A 225 4.52 0.89 -9.19
N GLU A 226 4.55 -0.41 -9.40
CA GLU A 226 5.09 -0.99 -10.63
C GLU A 226 4.23 -0.68 -11.86
N TYR A 227 2.91 -0.62 -11.68
CA TYR A 227 2.01 -0.20 -12.74
C TYR A 227 2.24 1.26 -13.13
N ALA A 228 2.40 2.17 -12.15
CA ALA A 228 2.75 3.57 -12.41
C ALA A 228 4.06 3.68 -13.20
N LEU A 229 5.11 2.99 -12.76
CA LEU A 229 6.41 2.97 -13.43
C LEU A 229 6.31 2.45 -14.87
N SER A 230 5.49 1.44 -15.12
CA SER A 230 5.27 0.91 -16.47
C SER A 230 4.66 1.95 -17.40
N LEU A 231 3.67 2.72 -16.92
CA LEU A 231 3.02 3.78 -17.70
C LEU A 231 3.95 4.96 -17.94
N ILE A 232 4.72 5.37 -16.94
CA ILE A 232 5.72 6.44 -17.05
C ILE A 232 6.79 6.06 -18.07
N ASN A 233 7.34 4.86 -17.98
CA ASN A 233 8.39 4.40 -18.90
C ASN A 233 7.85 4.19 -20.33
N ALA A 234 6.61 3.73 -20.49
CA ALA A 234 5.94 3.64 -21.78
C ALA A 234 5.71 5.00 -22.42
N ALA A 235 5.52 6.07 -21.63
CA ALA A 235 5.39 7.45 -22.12
C ALA A 235 6.74 8.14 -22.41
N GLY A 236 7.87 7.46 -22.23
CA GLY A 236 9.20 7.98 -22.51
C GLY A 236 10.08 8.24 -21.28
N GLY A 237 9.59 7.85 -20.10
CA GLY A 237 10.29 7.99 -18.82
C GLY A 237 10.28 9.42 -18.28
N VAL A 238 11.25 9.75 -17.45
CA VAL A 238 11.43 11.08 -16.83
C VAL A 238 12.75 11.68 -17.29
N LEU A 239 12.75 12.96 -17.63
CA LEU A 239 13.91 13.67 -18.20
C LEU A 239 14.49 12.97 -19.45
N GLY A 240 13.62 12.30 -20.22
CA GLY A 240 13.99 11.53 -21.41
C GLY A 240 14.72 10.23 -21.15
N LYS A 241 14.63 9.69 -19.92
CA LYS A 241 15.23 8.42 -19.52
C LYS A 241 14.22 7.55 -18.78
N GLU A 242 14.42 6.25 -18.87
CA GLU A 242 13.68 5.28 -18.06
C GLU A 242 13.88 5.55 -16.57
N VAL A 243 12.79 5.48 -15.80
CA VAL A 243 12.84 5.52 -14.33
C VAL A 243 13.35 4.17 -13.82
N LEU A 244 14.39 4.20 -13.00
CA LEU A 244 14.90 3.00 -12.34
C LEU A 244 14.16 2.73 -11.04
N TYR A 245 13.95 1.46 -10.76
CA TYR A 245 13.20 1.02 -9.58
C TYR A 245 13.99 0.05 -8.71
N SER A 246 13.87 0.20 -7.39
CA SER A 246 14.42 -0.72 -6.40
C SER A 246 13.37 -1.01 -5.34
N GLN A 247 12.85 -2.23 -5.34
CA GLN A 247 11.93 -2.70 -4.32
C GLN A 247 12.62 -2.80 -2.96
N GLY A 248 11.92 -2.43 -1.89
CA GLY A 248 12.41 -2.49 -0.53
C GLY A 248 11.33 -2.85 0.48
N ASP A 249 11.70 -3.75 1.37
CA ASP A 249 10.87 -4.23 2.46
C ASP A 249 10.97 -3.31 3.68
N SER A 250 9.84 -2.89 4.22
CA SER A 250 9.78 -2.16 5.49
C SER A 250 9.80 -3.10 6.70
N GLY A 251 9.48 -4.38 6.50
CA GLY A 251 9.26 -5.29 7.61
C GLY A 251 8.15 -4.83 8.53
N ASP A 252 8.31 -5.10 9.81
CA ASP A 252 7.44 -4.60 10.88
C ASP A 252 8.25 -3.99 12.04
N ASN A 253 7.56 -3.56 13.09
CA ASN A 253 8.19 -2.90 14.25
C ASN A 253 9.03 -3.83 15.14
N SER A 254 9.13 -5.11 14.82
CA SER A 254 9.91 -6.10 15.56
C SER A 254 11.28 -6.40 14.95
N THR A 255 11.60 -5.77 13.79
CA THR A 255 12.84 -6.03 13.03
C THR A 255 13.54 -4.74 12.63
N ASP A 256 14.83 -4.84 12.26
CA ASP A 256 15.62 -3.75 11.70
C ASP A 256 15.55 -3.70 10.16
N THR A 257 14.56 -4.36 9.56
CA THR A 257 14.42 -4.51 8.11
C THR A 257 14.35 -3.14 7.42
N ALA A 258 13.52 -2.23 7.92
CA ALA A 258 13.37 -0.89 7.34
C ALA A 258 14.71 -0.14 7.28
N SER A 259 15.48 -0.12 8.37
CA SER A 259 16.78 0.56 8.42
C SER A 259 17.77 -0.04 7.42
N THR A 260 17.84 -1.37 7.35
CA THR A 260 18.70 -2.10 6.40
C THR A 260 18.31 -1.78 4.95
N THR A 261 17.01 -1.75 4.66
CA THR A 261 16.49 -1.38 3.33
C THR A 261 16.85 0.05 2.95
N VAL A 262 16.67 1.01 3.87
CA VAL A 262 17.03 2.42 3.64
C VAL A 262 18.53 2.56 3.36
N ASP A 263 19.39 1.94 4.14
CA ASP A 263 20.84 1.96 3.93
C ASP A 263 21.23 1.42 2.54
N ARG A 264 20.58 0.34 2.10
CA ARG A 264 20.77 -0.23 0.76
C ARG A 264 20.29 0.71 -0.36
N LEU A 265 19.15 1.37 -0.16
CA LEU A 265 18.57 2.26 -1.18
C LEU A 265 19.36 3.57 -1.32
N LEU A 266 20.05 4.01 -0.26
CA LEU A 266 20.83 5.25 -0.25
C LEU A 266 22.32 5.05 -0.59
N SER A 267 22.77 3.81 -0.72
CA SER A 267 24.18 3.47 -1.06
C SER A 267 24.38 3.44 -2.58
#